data_0ae214f05f3abfcee9212b13c9b56eed
#
_entry.id   0ae214f05f3abfcee9212b13c9b56eed
#
_cell.length_a   1.000
_cell.length_b   1.000
_cell.length_c   1.000
_cell.angle_alpha   90.00
_cell.angle_beta   90.00
_cell.angle_gamma   90.00
#
_symmetry.space_group_name_H-M   'P 1'
#
loop_
_entity.id
_entity.type
_entity.pdbx_description
1 polymer ?
#
loop_
_entity_poly.entity_id
_entity_poly.type
_entity_poly.pdbx_seq_one_letter_code
_entity_poly.pdbx_strand_id
1 'polypeptide(L)'
;YNDGPQAVIDAVQENLGVPVNHYVEVDFVAFQRLVEAVGGVPVYVPAPVRDRNSGLNIGAKGCVMLDPYQALAFSRARHLQYQEPDGTWSTDPTGDLGRVTRQQIFLRRALSRVSKLSVTNVGAFDTLGSTLTKTVTLDQDLSLRTLLALGRRFRSFSPDDLQTSVVPT
;
A
#
# COMPACT_ATOMS: atom_id res chain seq x y z
N TYR A 1 -15.42 -8.78 11.61
CA TYR A 1 -14.81 -8.62 12.95
C TYR A 1 -15.76 -7.72 13.74
N ASN A 2 -16.50 -8.32 14.71
CA ASN A 2 -17.51 -7.60 15.50
C ASN A 2 -16.91 -6.78 16.65
N ASP A 3 -15.62 -6.92 16.92
CA ASP A 3 -14.98 -6.35 18.13
C ASP A 3 -14.17 -5.07 17.87
N GLY A 4 -14.27 -4.53 16.64
CA GLY A 4 -13.66 -3.25 16.27
C GLY A 4 -12.12 -3.22 16.25
N PRO A 5 -11.53 -2.02 16.12
CA PRO A 5 -10.08 -1.84 16.03
C PRO A 5 -9.30 -2.34 17.25
N GLN A 6 -9.91 -2.27 18.44
CA GLN A 6 -9.25 -2.64 19.69
C GLN A 6 -8.87 -4.13 19.71
N ALA A 7 -9.75 -5.01 19.24
CA ALA A 7 -9.44 -6.44 19.18
C ALA A 7 -8.24 -6.78 18.28
N VAL A 8 -8.05 -6.02 17.20
CA VAL A 8 -6.88 -6.17 16.31
C VAL A 8 -5.61 -5.70 17.02
N ILE A 9 -5.69 -4.57 17.73
CA ILE A 9 -4.57 -4.02 18.51
C ILE A 9 -4.15 -5.02 19.59
N ASP A 10 -5.11 -5.52 20.37
CA ASP A 10 -4.86 -6.49 21.45
C ASP A 10 -4.23 -7.77 20.89
N ALA A 11 -4.75 -8.30 19.78
CA ALA A 11 -4.21 -9.48 19.13
C ALA A 11 -2.75 -9.29 18.66
N VAL A 12 -2.41 -8.12 18.13
CA VAL A 12 -1.02 -7.80 17.71
C VAL A 12 -0.11 -7.71 18.94
N GLN A 13 -0.54 -7.02 19.99
CA GLN A 13 0.24 -6.86 21.21
C GLN A 13 0.46 -8.20 21.93
N GLU A 14 -0.59 -9.02 22.04
CA GLU A 14 -0.53 -10.32 22.72
C GLU A 14 0.31 -11.35 21.97
N ASN A 15 0.15 -11.43 20.63
CA ASN A 15 0.83 -12.48 19.85
C ASN A 15 2.25 -12.10 19.42
N LEU A 16 2.53 -10.81 19.22
CA LEU A 16 3.83 -10.36 18.72
C LEU A 16 4.68 -9.63 19.78
N GLY A 17 4.10 -9.30 20.94
CA GLY A 17 4.79 -8.54 21.99
C GLY A 17 5.20 -7.13 21.57
N VAL A 18 4.57 -6.58 20.53
CA VAL A 18 4.90 -5.26 19.98
C VAL A 18 3.89 -4.23 20.47
N PRO A 19 4.32 -3.14 21.12
CA PRO A 19 3.41 -2.10 21.54
C PRO A 19 2.85 -1.36 20.33
N VAL A 20 1.51 -1.29 20.24
CA VAL A 20 0.82 -0.50 19.21
C VAL A 20 0.53 0.89 19.78
N ASN A 21 1.10 1.93 19.20
CA ASN A 21 0.92 3.30 19.66
C ASN A 21 -0.20 4.02 18.91
N HIS A 22 -0.42 3.67 17.64
CA HIS A 22 -1.40 4.29 16.78
C HIS A 22 -2.07 3.27 15.86
N TYR A 23 -3.34 3.54 15.53
CA TYR A 23 -4.14 2.75 14.61
C TYR A 23 -4.61 3.61 13.44
N VAL A 24 -4.46 3.06 12.23
CA VAL A 24 -4.92 3.71 11.00
C VAL A 24 -5.67 2.67 10.18
N GLU A 25 -6.92 2.97 9.84
CA GLU A 25 -7.75 2.13 8.98
C GLU A 25 -8.01 2.84 7.65
N VAL A 26 -7.79 2.11 6.55
CA VAL A 26 -7.97 2.61 5.20
C VAL A 26 -8.92 1.66 4.46
N ASP A 27 -10.12 2.12 4.14
CA ASP A 27 -11.03 1.38 3.29
C ASP A 27 -10.64 1.46 1.80
N PHE A 28 -11.34 0.74 0.94
CA PHE A 28 -11.00 0.68 -0.49
C PHE A 28 -11.17 2.03 -1.21
N VAL A 29 -12.15 2.82 -0.80
CA VAL A 29 -12.41 4.15 -1.37
C VAL A 29 -11.31 5.11 -0.94
N ALA A 30 -10.97 5.11 0.35
CA ALA A 30 -9.87 5.89 0.90
C ALA A 30 -8.54 5.52 0.22
N PHE A 31 -8.26 4.22 0.06
CA PHE A 31 -7.07 3.75 -0.64
C PHE A 31 -6.97 4.32 -2.06
N GLN A 32 -8.05 4.23 -2.84
CA GLN A 32 -8.07 4.76 -4.20
C GLN A 32 -7.85 6.28 -4.24
N ARG A 33 -8.47 7.02 -3.34
CA ARG A 33 -8.28 8.48 -3.23
C ARG A 33 -6.86 8.87 -2.84
N LEU A 34 -6.21 8.08 -1.97
CA LEU A 34 -4.80 8.30 -1.61
C LEU A 34 -3.89 8.07 -2.81
N VAL A 35 -4.13 7.00 -3.58
CA VAL A 35 -3.37 6.72 -4.82
C VAL A 35 -3.55 7.84 -5.85
N GLU A 36 -4.77 8.34 -6.00
CA GLU A 36 -5.08 9.47 -6.89
C GLU A 36 -4.34 10.73 -6.44
N ALA A 37 -4.39 11.05 -5.14
CA ALA A 37 -3.74 12.23 -4.58
C ALA A 37 -2.21 12.25 -4.77
N VAL A 38 -1.57 11.06 -4.82
CA VAL A 38 -0.13 10.96 -5.11
C VAL A 38 0.19 10.83 -6.62
N GLY A 39 -0.84 10.85 -7.48
CA GLY A 39 -0.68 10.76 -8.93
C GLY A 39 -0.27 9.36 -9.41
N GLY A 40 -0.76 8.32 -8.73
CA GLY A 40 -0.45 6.92 -9.03
C GLY A 40 0.82 6.41 -8.35
N VAL A 41 1.02 5.09 -8.40
CA VAL A 41 2.17 4.41 -7.77
C VAL A 41 2.94 3.59 -8.80
N PRO A 42 4.24 3.86 -9.03
CA PRO A 42 5.02 3.09 -10.00
C PRO A 42 5.43 1.73 -9.43
N VAL A 43 5.12 0.67 -10.16
CA VAL A 43 5.58 -0.68 -9.85
C VAL A 43 6.27 -1.30 -11.05
N TYR A 44 7.21 -2.22 -10.79
CA TYR A 44 7.83 -3.00 -11.84
C TYR A 44 7.10 -4.34 -11.97
N VAL A 45 6.70 -4.67 -13.20
CA VAL A 45 6.13 -5.97 -13.56
C VAL A 45 7.00 -6.64 -14.61
N PRO A 46 7.49 -7.88 -14.38
CA PRO A 46 8.43 -8.54 -15.29
C PRO A 46 7.78 -9.01 -16.59
N ALA A 47 6.47 -9.24 -16.58
CA ALA A 47 5.66 -9.67 -17.71
C ALA A 47 4.25 -9.09 -17.57
N PRO A 48 3.39 -9.13 -18.60
CA PRO A 48 1.97 -8.83 -18.44
C PRO A 48 1.36 -9.71 -17.35
N VAL A 49 0.53 -9.12 -16.49
CA VAL A 49 -0.06 -9.81 -15.34
C VAL A 49 -1.57 -9.58 -15.29
N ARG A 50 -2.29 -10.58 -14.79
CA ARG A 50 -3.72 -10.49 -14.52
C ARG A 50 -4.11 -11.28 -13.28
N ASP A 51 -5.18 -10.87 -12.65
CA ASP A 51 -5.90 -11.64 -11.63
C ASP A 51 -7.40 -11.32 -11.78
N ARG A 52 -8.17 -12.29 -12.25
CA ARG A 52 -9.60 -12.12 -12.51
C ARG A 52 -10.41 -11.84 -11.25
N ASN A 53 -9.96 -12.35 -10.09
CA ASN A 53 -10.67 -12.22 -8.82
C ASN A 53 -10.52 -10.81 -8.23
N SER A 54 -9.36 -10.18 -8.41
CA SER A 54 -9.13 -8.80 -7.98
C SER A 54 -9.47 -7.75 -9.05
N GLY A 55 -9.63 -8.18 -10.30
CA GLY A 55 -9.82 -7.30 -11.45
C GLY A 55 -8.51 -6.73 -12.00
N LEU A 56 -7.36 -7.24 -11.59
CA LEU A 56 -6.07 -6.79 -12.09
C LEU A 56 -5.87 -7.20 -13.56
N ASN A 57 -5.45 -6.25 -14.39
CA ASN A 57 -5.06 -6.52 -15.77
C ASN A 57 -4.03 -5.48 -16.24
N ILE A 58 -2.76 -5.86 -16.26
CA ILE A 58 -1.64 -5.03 -16.71
C ILE A 58 -1.01 -5.69 -17.93
N GLY A 59 -1.30 -5.18 -19.12
CA GLY A 59 -0.81 -5.73 -20.39
C GLY A 59 0.63 -5.32 -20.74
N ALA A 60 1.24 -4.41 -19.97
CA ALA A 60 2.60 -3.95 -20.19
C ALA A 60 3.59 -4.63 -19.24
N LYS A 61 4.86 -4.73 -19.66
CA LYS A 61 5.98 -5.12 -18.80
C LYS A 61 6.88 -3.90 -18.47
N GLY A 62 7.62 -3.97 -17.39
CA GLY A 62 8.54 -2.92 -16.96
C GLY A 62 7.95 -2.04 -15.86
N CYS A 63 8.37 -0.78 -15.79
CA CYS A 63 7.80 0.19 -14.84
C CYS A 63 6.45 0.69 -15.33
N VAL A 64 5.40 0.35 -14.59
CA VAL A 64 4.02 0.73 -14.89
C VAL A 64 3.51 1.64 -13.78
N MET A 65 2.88 2.76 -14.14
CA MET A 65 2.20 3.63 -13.19
C MET A 65 0.80 3.07 -12.94
N LEU A 66 0.57 2.57 -11.73
CA LEU A 66 -0.74 2.08 -11.32
C LEU A 66 -1.65 3.26 -11.01
N ASP A 67 -2.78 3.31 -11.67
CA ASP A 67 -3.90 4.16 -11.30
C ASP A 67 -4.60 3.66 -10.02
N PRO A 68 -5.57 4.39 -9.44
CA PRO A 68 -6.24 3.97 -8.20
C PRO A 68 -6.87 2.57 -8.27
N TYR A 69 -7.48 2.23 -9.40
CA TYR A 69 -8.14 0.95 -9.59
C TYR A 69 -7.13 -0.21 -9.69
N GLN A 70 -6.11 -0.05 -10.53
CA GLN A 70 -5.05 -1.03 -10.73
C GLN A 70 -4.22 -1.23 -9.44
N ALA A 71 -3.98 -0.17 -8.69
CA ALA A 71 -3.28 -0.22 -7.41
C ALA A 71 -4.04 -1.06 -6.38
N LEU A 72 -5.36 -0.84 -6.27
CA LEU A 72 -6.21 -1.63 -5.39
C LEU A 72 -6.26 -3.10 -5.81
N ALA A 73 -6.45 -3.36 -7.11
CA ALA A 73 -6.47 -4.70 -7.67
C ALA A 73 -5.12 -5.44 -7.45
N PHE A 74 -3.99 -4.75 -7.66
CA PHE A 74 -2.64 -5.27 -7.45
C PHE A 74 -2.40 -5.67 -5.99
N SER A 75 -2.83 -4.83 -5.05
CA SER A 75 -2.67 -5.08 -3.61
C SER A 75 -3.56 -6.22 -3.09
N ARG A 76 -4.61 -6.59 -3.83
CA ARG A 76 -5.58 -7.64 -3.47
C ARG A 76 -5.37 -8.95 -4.22
N ALA A 77 -4.54 -8.96 -5.27
CA ALA A 77 -4.33 -10.12 -6.13
C ALA A 77 -3.78 -11.32 -5.35
N ARG A 78 -4.48 -12.45 -5.33
CA ARG A 78 -4.07 -13.73 -4.72
C ARG A 78 -3.88 -14.83 -5.74
N HIS A 79 -4.44 -14.66 -6.96
CA HIS A 79 -4.40 -15.63 -8.05
C HIS A 79 -3.74 -14.98 -9.27
N LEU A 80 -2.58 -14.35 -9.03
CA LEU A 80 -1.86 -13.66 -10.07
C LEU A 80 -1.42 -14.64 -11.16
N GLN A 81 -1.58 -14.24 -12.40
CA GLN A 81 -1.07 -14.95 -13.56
C GLN A 81 -0.10 -14.06 -14.33
N TYR A 82 0.98 -14.65 -14.80
CA TYR A 82 1.96 -14.03 -15.70
C TYR A 82 1.75 -14.54 -17.12
N GLN A 83 1.90 -13.65 -18.10
CA GLN A 83 1.93 -14.08 -19.49
C GLN A 83 3.33 -14.56 -19.86
N GLU A 84 3.41 -15.80 -20.32
CA GLU A 84 4.64 -16.41 -20.80
C GLU A 84 5.00 -15.89 -22.20
N PRO A 85 6.26 -16.07 -22.66
CA PRO A 85 6.69 -15.62 -23.98
C PRO A 85 5.90 -16.22 -25.15
N ASP A 86 5.32 -17.42 -24.97
CA ASP A 86 4.46 -18.08 -25.94
C ASP A 86 3.00 -17.58 -25.94
N GLY A 87 2.70 -16.60 -25.08
CA GLY A 87 1.38 -16.02 -24.91
C GLY A 87 0.44 -16.79 -23.95
N THR A 88 0.86 -17.92 -23.43
CA THR A 88 0.10 -18.67 -22.40
C THR A 88 0.15 -17.97 -21.04
N TRP A 89 -0.70 -18.39 -20.11
CA TRP A 89 -0.76 -17.79 -18.77
C TRP A 89 -0.39 -18.81 -17.70
N SER A 90 0.63 -18.54 -16.92
CA SER A 90 1.05 -19.33 -15.77
C SER A 90 0.57 -18.66 -14.46
N THR A 91 0.16 -19.48 -13.49
CA THR A 91 -0.29 -18.96 -12.19
C THR A 91 0.91 -18.83 -11.25
N ASP A 92 0.99 -17.70 -10.56
CA ASP A 92 1.94 -17.47 -9.46
C ASP A 92 1.70 -18.50 -8.35
N PRO A 93 2.65 -19.40 -8.07
CA PRO A 93 2.47 -20.44 -7.06
C PRO A 93 2.50 -19.86 -5.63
N THR A 94 2.94 -18.62 -5.45
CA THR A 94 3.08 -18.02 -4.11
C THR A 94 1.76 -17.60 -3.48
N GLY A 95 0.68 -17.50 -4.24
CA GLY A 95 -0.67 -17.27 -3.74
C GLY A 95 -0.78 -16.08 -2.78
N ASP A 96 -1.14 -16.35 -1.52
CA ASP A 96 -1.30 -15.31 -0.50
C ASP A 96 0.03 -14.67 -0.07
N LEU A 97 1.12 -15.41 -0.04
CA LEU A 97 2.46 -14.88 0.24
C LEU A 97 2.89 -13.88 -0.85
N GLY A 98 2.58 -14.20 -2.10
CA GLY A 98 2.78 -13.26 -3.22
C GLY A 98 1.98 -11.97 -3.05
N ARG A 99 0.75 -12.05 -2.54
CA ARG A 99 -0.05 -10.87 -2.19
C ARG A 99 0.63 -10.02 -1.12
N VAL A 100 1.11 -10.62 -0.03
CA VAL A 100 1.84 -9.91 1.03
C VAL A 100 3.08 -9.20 0.46
N THR A 101 3.85 -9.89 -0.36
CA THR A 101 5.03 -9.31 -1.03
C THR A 101 4.64 -8.12 -1.91
N ARG A 102 3.55 -8.23 -2.69
CA ARG A 102 3.04 -7.12 -3.52
C ARG A 102 2.59 -5.93 -2.68
N GLN A 103 1.93 -6.16 -1.55
CA GLN A 103 1.56 -5.09 -0.61
C GLN A 103 2.79 -4.37 -0.05
N GLN A 104 3.84 -5.10 0.30
CA GLN A 104 5.11 -4.52 0.77
C GLN A 104 5.79 -3.68 -0.32
N ILE A 105 5.87 -4.20 -1.54
CA ILE A 105 6.40 -3.45 -2.70
C ILE A 105 5.58 -2.18 -2.93
N PHE A 106 4.26 -2.30 -2.95
CA PHE A 106 3.35 -1.17 -3.14
C PHE A 106 3.56 -0.11 -2.07
N LEU A 107 3.60 -0.50 -0.80
CA LEU A 107 3.79 0.43 0.33
C LEU A 107 5.11 1.21 0.19
N ARG A 108 6.21 0.54 -0.10
CA ARG A 108 7.52 1.19 -0.32
C ARG A 108 7.45 2.20 -1.47
N ARG A 109 6.83 1.82 -2.59
CA ARG A 109 6.70 2.69 -3.76
C ARG A 109 5.78 3.88 -3.49
N ALA A 110 4.67 3.68 -2.77
CA ALA A 110 3.78 4.75 -2.35
C ALA A 110 4.47 5.75 -1.43
N LEU A 111 5.20 5.26 -0.41
CA LEU A 111 6.00 6.12 0.49
C LEU A 111 7.07 6.92 -0.28
N SER A 112 7.77 6.29 -1.23
CA SER A 112 8.73 6.99 -2.11
C SER A 112 8.04 8.06 -2.95
N ARG A 113 6.80 7.84 -3.38
CA ARG A 113 6.04 8.83 -4.15
C ARG A 113 5.66 10.03 -3.27
N VAL A 114 5.14 9.76 -2.07
CA VAL A 114 4.78 10.80 -1.09
C VAL A 114 5.99 11.66 -0.72
N SER A 115 7.14 11.06 -0.45
CA SER A 115 8.36 11.82 -0.09
C SER A 115 8.83 12.76 -1.20
N LYS A 116 8.71 12.33 -2.45
CA LYS A 116 9.04 13.18 -3.62
C LYS A 116 8.04 14.32 -3.83
N LEU A 117 6.75 14.08 -3.61
CA LEU A 117 5.73 15.13 -3.72
C LEU A 117 5.92 16.24 -2.69
N SER A 118 6.26 15.89 -1.46
CA SER A 118 6.46 16.86 -0.38
C SER A 118 7.62 17.83 -0.64
N VAL A 119 8.58 17.46 -1.50
CA VAL A 119 9.72 18.31 -1.87
C VAL A 119 9.41 19.24 -3.04
N THR A 120 8.52 18.82 -3.94
CA THR A 120 8.32 19.52 -5.23
C THR A 120 7.03 20.34 -5.31
N ASN A 121 6.03 20.03 -4.46
CA ASN A 121 4.72 20.67 -4.56
C ASN A 121 3.98 20.75 -3.22
N VAL A 122 3.98 21.93 -2.60
CA VAL A 122 3.30 22.21 -1.32
C VAL A 122 1.78 22.00 -1.44
N GLY A 123 1.15 22.36 -2.56
CA GLY A 123 -0.28 22.19 -2.78
C GLY A 123 -0.71 20.71 -2.86
N ALA A 124 0.13 19.85 -3.42
CA ALA A 124 -0.15 18.40 -3.44
C ALA A 124 -0.08 17.79 -2.04
N PHE A 125 0.75 18.33 -1.17
CA PHE A 125 0.85 17.90 0.22
C PHE A 125 -0.39 18.29 1.04
N ASP A 126 -0.93 19.49 0.84
CA ASP A 126 -2.18 19.93 1.46
C ASP A 126 -3.38 19.11 0.96
N THR A 127 -3.41 18.78 -0.33
CA THR A 127 -4.43 17.89 -0.90
C THR A 127 -4.36 16.49 -0.29
N LEU A 128 -3.16 15.92 -0.15
CA LEU A 128 -2.95 14.63 0.48
C LEU A 128 -3.40 14.67 1.96
N GLY A 129 -3.02 15.69 2.70
CA GLY A 129 -3.41 15.87 4.10
C GLY A 129 -4.92 16.00 4.28
N SER A 130 -5.59 16.78 3.42
CA SER A 130 -7.05 16.94 3.44
C SER A 130 -7.79 15.65 3.01
N THR A 131 -7.20 14.87 2.12
CA THR A 131 -7.73 13.57 1.70
C THR A 131 -7.63 12.56 2.85
N LEU A 132 -6.47 12.49 3.51
CA LEU A 132 -6.25 11.62 4.67
C LEU A 132 -7.29 11.86 5.76
N THR A 133 -7.50 13.12 6.16
CA THR A 133 -8.45 13.45 7.25
C THR A 133 -9.91 13.18 6.93
N LYS A 134 -10.28 13.11 5.65
CA LYS A 134 -11.67 12.90 5.22
C LYS A 134 -12.00 11.43 4.93
N THR A 135 -10.98 10.60 4.69
CA THR A 135 -11.19 9.27 4.13
C THR A 135 -10.56 8.14 4.94
N VAL A 136 -9.70 8.47 5.90
CA VAL A 136 -8.99 7.50 6.72
C VAL A 136 -9.49 7.60 8.16
N THR A 137 -9.78 6.46 8.76
CA THR A 137 -10.09 6.39 10.19
C THR A 137 -8.79 6.36 10.98
N LEU A 138 -8.63 7.35 11.84
CA LEU A 138 -7.48 7.51 12.73
C LEU A 138 -7.92 7.25 14.16
N ASP A 139 -7.00 6.77 15.00
CA ASP A 139 -7.24 6.75 16.44
C ASP A 139 -7.39 8.19 17.01
N GLN A 140 -7.95 8.30 18.21
CA GLN A 140 -8.28 9.60 18.82
C GLN A 140 -7.03 10.45 19.12
N ASP A 141 -5.88 9.81 19.29
CA ASP A 141 -4.62 10.47 19.67
C ASP A 141 -3.76 10.83 18.45
N LEU A 142 -4.08 10.26 17.27
CA LEU A 142 -3.36 10.50 16.02
C LEU A 142 -3.91 11.72 15.27
N SER A 143 -3.45 12.89 15.67
CA SER A 143 -3.81 14.13 14.97
C SER A 143 -3.08 14.25 13.62
N LEU A 144 -3.65 15.07 12.69
CA LEU A 144 -2.95 15.43 11.44
C LEU A 144 -1.57 16.04 11.72
N ARG A 145 -1.43 16.82 12.81
CA ARG A 145 -0.13 17.39 13.21
C ARG A 145 0.88 16.31 13.55
N THR A 146 0.44 15.27 14.27
CA THR A 146 1.27 14.11 14.62
C THR A 146 1.69 13.34 13.36
N LEU A 147 0.76 13.10 12.43
CA LEU A 147 1.06 12.49 11.13
C LEU A 147 2.08 13.30 10.32
N LEU A 148 1.91 14.63 10.26
CA LEU A 148 2.86 15.51 9.58
C LEU A 148 4.22 15.53 10.27
N ALA A 149 4.26 15.49 11.60
CA ALA A 149 5.51 15.42 12.37
C ALA A 149 6.24 14.09 12.12
N LEU A 150 5.50 12.96 12.09
CA LEU A 150 6.03 11.66 11.70
C LEU A 150 6.56 11.69 10.27
N GLY A 151 5.80 12.21 9.31
CA GLY A 151 6.23 12.35 7.93
C GLY A 151 7.52 13.19 7.78
N ARG A 152 7.66 14.27 8.56
CA ARG A 152 8.91 15.08 8.60
C ARG A 152 10.07 14.32 9.22
N ARG A 153 9.83 13.56 10.29
CA ARG A 153 10.86 12.76 10.98
C ARG A 153 11.37 11.63 10.10
N PHE A 154 10.50 11.04 9.29
CA PHE A 154 10.85 10.00 8.32
C PHE A 154 11.25 10.55 6.93
N ARG A 155 11.39 11.87 6.78
CA ARG A 155 11.75 12.49 5.50
C ARG A 155 13.12 12.06 4.96
N SER A 156 14.05 11.74 5.85
CA SER A 156 15.38 11.20 5.51
C SER A 156 15.40 9.68 5.39
N PHE A 157 14.27 9.01 5.70
CA PHE A 157 14.15 7.57 5.62
C PHE A 157 14.03 7.17 4.14
N SER A 158 14.96 6.36 3.67
CA SER A 158 14.84 5.76 2.35
C SER A 158 13.82 4.62 2.41
N PRO A 159 12.82 4.59 1.52
CA PRO A 159 11.92 3.43 1.42
C PRO A 159 12.66 2.12 1.15
N ASP A 160 13.89 2.18 0.64
CA ASP A 160 14.76 1.02 0.43
C ASP A 160 15.36 0.49 1.75
N ASP A 161 15.38 1.32 2.81
CA ASP A 161 15.80 0.91 4.16
C ASP A 161 14.69 0.14 4.90
N LEU A 162 13.47 0.10 4.36
CA LEU A 162 12.35 -0.64 4.94
C LEU A 162 12.58 -2.14 4.78
N GLN A 163 13.05 -2.78 5.84
CA GLN A 163 13.12 -4.23 5.91
C GLN A 163 11.74 -4.80 6.25
N THR A 164 11.22 -5.61 5.36
CA THR A 164 9.94 -6.30 5.56
C THR A 164 10.19 -7.79 5.63
N SER A 165 9.59 -8.45 6.60
CA SER A 165 9.63 -9.91 6.76
C SER A 165 8.22 -10.46 6.90
N VAL A 166 8.04 -11.71 6.51
CA VAL A 166 6.81 -12.47 6.78
C VAL A 166 7.07 -13.28 8.03
N VAL A 167 6.15 -13.17 9.01
CA VAL A 167 6.21 -13.99 10.23
C VAL A 167 5.94 -15.44 9.80
N PRO A 168 6.84 -16.40 10.10
CA PRO A 168 6.58 -17.81 9.83
C PRO A 168 5.35 -18.26 10.61
N THR A 169 4.44 -18.94 9.94
CA THR A 169 3.24 -19.58 10.54
C THR A 169 3.52 -21.05 10.83
#